data_fcd33c5cda0acee29fcb6c6011ed588f
#
_entry.id   fcd33c5cda0acee29fcb6c6011ed588f
#
_cell.length_a   1.000
_cell.length_b   1.000
_cell.length_c   1.000
_cell.angle_alpha   90.00
_cell.angle_beta   90.00
_cell.angle_gamma   90.00
#
_symmetry.space_group_name_H-M   'P 1'
#
loop_
_entity.id
_entity.type
_entity.pdbx_description
1 polymer ?
#
loop_
_entity_poly.entity_id
_entity_poly.type
_entity_poly.pdbx_seq_one_letter_code
_entity_poly.pdbx_strand_id
1 'polypeptide(L)'
;MGAILALVFVGCTETPSEQEQNRLSAPEFSCRVDGNSVLVSWSAVSGAAYYEIKLNASDVEKTDKFVHKFEGLDYDTTYTVALRAVSANEQTIASSVFASKQVTIEPRKTPAYREWYTYSQSAAEAISDNGLWVAGGRDGMGMIINLVTDELTEVEACEFKDITDNGVAVGCYKGESIDGEAALYVDGEVVKVDLSNLTTTNMSMLTGITPDGTYAVGWYQEFEDTYYSKTHGMIVPFCYDVVKKKVTIPAHRTEGSLGSDAMSLHGVTPDRKILGCLQTQQLMISVLWQDEYTPYDFLALEVDEEGYPQFILGDNNNHITQLGNYVYGYGRTFMSGGYGETSHPAVLDTKTKELFVLDNIVGSTTAVTDDGIAFINDTPYYMGTTSFVVDVKEGSSESMVALEKWLLDEHQIDVNEFEPSCNETIDDPYTLEGVITIGASADGRKLLGITQTNRGWMTYVIDLDGVKTLEE
;
A
#
# COMPACT_ATOMS: atom_id res chain seq x y z
N MET A 1 49.84 -36.85 30.44
CA MET A 1 50.54 -37.12 29.17
C MET A 1 49.54 -37.00 28.05
N GLY A 2 49.48 -35.85 27.40
CA GLY A 2 48.61 -35.59 26.27
C GLY A 2 49.52 -35.46 25.03
N ALA A 3 49.30 -36.28 24.04
CA ALA A 3 50.03 -36.23 22.77
C ALA A 3 49.35 -35.19 21.86
N ILE A 4 50.09 -34.16 21.47
CA ILE A 4 49.68 -33.22 20.46
C ILE A 4 50.05 -33.81 19.11
N LEU A 5 49.02 -34.11 18.29
CA LEU A 5 49.19 -34.53 16.91
C LEU A 5 49.27 -33.27 16.02
N ALA A 6 50.48 -32.97 15.55
CA ALA A 6 50.66 -31.89 14.58
C ALA A 6 50.33 -32.44 13.16
N LEU A 7 49.27 -31.93 12.56
CA LEU A 7 48.98 -32.17 11.14
C LEU A 7 49.88 -31.23 10.32
N VAL A 8 50.83 -31.75 9.61
CA VAL A 8 51.56 -31.08 8.58
C VAL A 8 50.74 -31.06 7.32
N PHE A 9 50.17 -29.90 6.96
CA PHE A 9 49.64 -29.68 5.62
C PHE A 9 50.78 -29.54 4.63
N VAL A 10 51.04 -30.59 3.85
CA VAL A 10 51.83 -30.44 2.64
C VAL A 10 50.96 -29.78 1.59
N GLY A 11 51.18 -28.48 1.40
CA GLY A 11 50.56 -27.76 0.29
C GLY A 11 51.15 -28.29 -1.02
N CYS A 12 50.33 -29.04 -1.77
CA CYS A 12 50.62 -29.25 -3.18
C CYS A 12 50.43 -27.90 -3.89
N THR A 13 51.55 -27.27 -4.25
CA THR A 13 51.54 -26.23 -5.28
C THR A 13 51.28 -26.96 -6.60
N GLU A 14 50.03 -27.00 -7.03
CA GLU A 14 49.70 -27.42 -8.40
C GLU A 14 50.38 -26.38 -9.32
N THR A 15 51.33 -26.82 -10.11
CA THR A 15 51.87 -26.06 -11.25
C THR A 15 50.72 -25.86 -12.24
N PRO A 16 50.43 -24.60 -12.69
CA PRO A 16 49.38 -24.32 -13.67
C PRO A 16 49.55 -25.27 -14.87
N SER A 17 48.44 -25.88 -15.34
CA SER A 17 48.49 -26.74 -16.52
C SER A 17 48.99 -25.94 -17.73
N GLU A 18 49.69 -26.60 -18.69
CA GLU A 18 50.19 -25.94 -19.91
C GLU A 18 49.08 -25.16 -20.67
N GLN A 19 47.82 -25.49 -20.48
CA GLN A 19 46.65 -24.74 -21.05
C GLN A 19 46.38 -23.38 -20.36
N GLU A 20 46.78 -23.19 -19.10
CA GLU A 20 46.64 -21.92 -18.42
C GLU A 20 47.74 -20.93 -18.82
N GLN A 21 48.89 -21.40 -19.26
CA GLN A 21 50.03 -20.56 -19.67
C GLN A 21 49.80 -19.86 -21.03
N ASN A 22 48.84 -20.30 -21.85
CA ASN A 22 48.58 -19.77 -23.18
C ASN A 22 47.18 -19.12 -23.30
N ARG A 23 46.81 -18.29 -22.30
CA ARG A 23 45.54 -17.59 -22.25
C ARG A 23 45.79 -16.12 -21.98
N LEU A 24 44.90 -15.25 -22.55
CA LEU A 24 44.90 -13.81 -22.17
C LEU A 24 44.60 -13.66 -20.69
N SER A 25 45.24 -12.63 -20.09
CA SER A 25 44.86 -12.18 -18.73
C SER A 25 43.41 -11.71 -18.70
N ALA A 26 42.70 -11.99 -17.63
CA ALA A 26 41.40 -11.41 -17.41
C ALA A 26 41.52 -9.90 -17.22
N PRO A 27 40.62 -9.07 -17.79
CA PRO A 27 40.65 -7.64 -17.61
C PRO A 27 40.45 -7.24 -16.15
N GLU A 28 41.33 -6.33 -15.66
CA GLU A 28 41.01 -5.62 -14.42
C GLU A 28 40.08 -4.46 -14.76
N PHE A 29 38.93 -4.40 -14.07
CA PHE A 29 37.90 -3.40 -14.32
C PHE A 29 37.38 -2.77 -13.03
N SER A 30 36.81 -1.58 -13.15
CA SER A 30 36.08 -0.89 -12.08
C SER A 30 34.62 -0.69 -12.47
N CYS A 31 33.74 -0.69 -11.46
CA CYS A 31 32.35 -0.33 -11.59
C CYS A 31 32.08 0.93 -10.78
N ARG A 32 31.38 1.89 -11.36
CA ARG A 32 30.87 3.08 -10.67
C ARG A 32 29.37 3.15 -10.86
N VAL A 33 28.64 3.22 -9.76
CA VAL A 33 27.20 3.44 -9.74
C VAL A 33 26.91 4.92 -9.91
N ASP A 34 25.88 5.24 -10.69
CA ASP A 34 25.37 6.59 -10.91
C ASP A 34 23.84 6.50 -11.09
N GLY A 35 23.11 6.79 -10.00
CA GLY A 35 21.67 6.52 -9.94
C GLY A 35 21.36 5.04 -10.19
N ASN A 36 20.52 4.76 -11.18
CA ASN A 36 20.16 3.41 -11.61
C ASN A 36 20.98 2.91 -12.81
N SER A 37 22.24 3.34 -12.91
CA SER A 37 23.16 2.89 -13.94
C SER A 37 24.51 2.50 -13.38
N VAL A 38 25.22 1.62 -14.10
CA VAL A 38 26.58 1.17 -13.77
C VAL A 38 27.52 1.47 -14.92
N LEU A 39 28.50 2.32 -14.69
CA LEU A 39 29.58 2.56 -15.62
C LEU A 39 30.73 1.61 -15.30
N VAL A 40 31.07 0.75 -16.26
CA VAL A 40 32.17 -0.22 -16.19
C VAL A 40 33.34 0.29 -17.04
N SER A 41 34.53 0.33 -16.48
CA SER A 41 35.73 0.76 -17.21
C SER A 41 36.91 -0.16 -16.93
N TRP A 42 37.74 -0.40 -17.96
CA TRP A 42 38.91 -1.28 -17.90
C TRP A 42 40.04 -0.80 -18.76
N SER A 43 41.18 -1.41 -18.58
CA SER A 43 42.40 -1.16 -19.41
C SER A 43 42.55 -2.21 -20.50
N ALA A 44 43.22 -1.83 -21.56
CA ALA A 44 43.52 -2.71 -22.67
C ALA A 44 44.31 -3.96 -22.23
N VAL A 45 43.89 -5.14 -22.69
CA VAL A 45 44.60 -6.40 -22.51
C VAL A 45 45.39 -6.71 -23.79
N SER A 46 46.69 -6.90 -23.67
CA SER A 46 47.56 -7.20 -24.82
C SER A 46 47.11 -8.47 -25.50
N GLY A 47 46.91 -8.45 -26.83
CA GLY A 47 46.48 -9.57 -27.64
C GLY A 47 44.95 -9.75 -27.71
N ALA A 48 44.16 -8.88 -27.04
CA ALA A 48 42.71 -8.89 -27.18
C ALA A 48 42.29 -8.22 -28.49
N ALA A 49 41.33 -8.85 -29.20
CA ALA A 49 40.66 -8.24 -30.36
C ALA A 49 39.45 -7.40 -29.97
N TYR A 50 38.72 -7.84 -28.97
CA TYR A 50 37.54 -7.16 -28.42
C TYR A 50 37.27 -7.69 -26.99
N TYR A 51 36.24 -7.15 -26.35
CA TYR A 51 35.80 -7.59 -25.04
C TYR A 51 34.38 -8.09 -25.08
N GLU A 52 34.07 -9.00 -24.19
CA GLU A 52 32.72 -9.48 -23.94
C GLU A 52 32.33 -9.12 -22.51
N ILE A 53 31.22 -8.42 -22.39
CA ILE A 53 30.67 -7.97 -21.11
C ILE A 53 29.21 -8.45 -20.94
N LYS A 54 28.81 -8.75 -19.73
CA LYS A 54 27.42 -9.10 -19.39
C LYS A 54 27.06 -8.68 -17.98
N LEU A 55 25.76 -8.56 -17.75
CA LEU A 55 25.16 -8.31 -16.44
C LEU A 55 24.37 -9.55 -16.00
N ASN A 56 24.64 -10.11 -14.83
CA ASN A 56 24.05 -11.36 -14.33
C ASN A 56 24.13 -12.49 -15.37
N ALA A 57 22.99 -13.14 -15.65
CA ALA A 57 22.84 -14.20 -16.65
C ALA A 57 22.39 -13.69 -18.02
N SER A 58 22.44 -12.35 -18.28
CA SER A 58 22.05 -11.78 -19.56
C SER A 58 22.93 -12.27 -20.72
N ASP A 59 22.49 -11.98 -21.94
CA ASP A 59 23.27 -12.21 -23.15
C ASP A 59 24.59 -11.42 -23.10
N VAL A 60 25.60 -11.99 -23.74
CA VAL A 60 26.93 -11.39 -23.78
C VAL A 60 26.95 -10.28 -24.85
N GLU A 61 27.31 -9.08 -24.44
CA GLU A 61 27.55 -7.96 -25.36
C GLU A 61 29.01 -7.88 -25.75
N LYS A 62 29.26 -7.53 -27.03
CA LYS A 62 30.61 -7.36 -27.59
C LYS A 62 30.94 -5.89 -27.73
N THR A 63 32.14 -5.51 -27.32
CA THR A 63 32.62 -4.13 -27.42
C THR A 63 34.11 -4.08 -27.70
N ASP A 64 34.56 -3.13 -28.50
CA ASP A 64 35.95 -2.74 -28.72
C ASP A 64 36.38 -1.55 -27.88
N LYS A 65 35.42 -0.96 -27.13
CA LYS A 65 35.66 0.15 -26.22
C LYS A 65 36.20 -0.35 -24.89
N PHE A 66 36.71 0.57 -24.07
CA PHE A 66 37.22 0.32 -22.72
C PHE A 66 36.27 0.81 -21.64
N VAL A 67 35.04 1.12 -22.03
CA VAL A 67 33.97 1.58 -21.15
C VAL A 67 32.63 1.05 -21.68
N HIS A 68 31.76 0.66 -20.73
CA HIS A 68 30.40 0.23 -21.03
C HIS A 68 29.47 0.74 -19.93
N LYS A 69 28.25 1.11 -20.29
CA LYS A 69 27.24 1.59 -19.33
C LYS A 69 26.00 0.70 -19.40
N PHE A 70 25.61 0.12 -18.27
CA PHE A 70 24.31 -0.47 -18.08
C PHE A 70 23.35 0.57 -17.51
N GLU A 71 22.19 0.75 -18.08
CA GLU A 71 21.18 1.75 -17.70
C GLU A 71 19.85 1.09 -17.38
N GLY A 72 18.97 1.80 -16.64
CA GLY A 72 17.63 1.32 -16.32
C GLY A 72 17.61 0.12 -15.39
N LEU A 73 18.59 0.04 -14.48
CA LEU A 73 18.68 -1.04 -13.51
C LEU A 73 17.75 -0.80 -12.33
N ASP A 74 17.26 -1.88 -11.74
CA ASP A 74 16.39 -1.81 -10.56
C ASP A 74 17.17 -1.32 -9.34
N TYR A 75 16.58 -0.39 -8.61
CA TYR A 75 17.08 0.06 -7.31
C TYR A 75 17.05 -1.09 -6.30
N ASP A 76 17.81 -0.96 -5.22
CA ASP A 76 17.96 -1.95 -4.14
C ASP A 76 18.32 -3.35 -4.64
N THR A 77 19.03 -3.44 -5.74
CA THR A 77 19.36 -4.70 -6.41
C THR A 77 20.86 -4.86 -6.59
N THR A 78 21.37 -6.04 -6.29
CA THR A 78 22.76 -6.40 -6.52
C THR A 78 22.92 -7.13 -7.84
N TYR A 79 23.78 -6.60 -8.69
CA TYR A 79 24.11 -7.14 -10.00
C TYR A 79 25.52 -7.72 -10.01
N THR A 80 25.75 -8.74 -10.86
CA THR A 80 27.07 -9.27 -11.15
C THR A 80 27.48 -8.83 -12.55
N VAL A 81 28.49 -7.96 -12.63
CA VAL A 81 29.15 -7.58 -13.88
C VAL A 81 30.24 -8.60 -14.17
N ALA A 82 30.27 -9.15 -15.38
CA ALA A 82 31.32 -10.07 -15.83
C ALA A 82 31.92 -9.59 -17.15
N LEU A 83 33.25 -9.57 -17.22
CA LEU A 83 34.04 -9.06 -18.35
C LEU A 83 35.15 -10.01 -18.72
N ARG A 84 35.35 -10.26 -20.03
CA ARG A 84 36.53 -11.01 -20.52
C ARG A 84 37.16 -10.37 -21.77
N ALA A 85 38.43 -10.63 -21.97
CA ALA A 85 39.16 -10.32 -23.18
C ALA A 85 39.09 -11.48 -24.18
N VAL A 86 38.73 -11.21 -25.43
CA VAL A 86 38.67 -12.22 -26.49
C VAL A 86 39.88 -12.11 -27.37
N SER A 87 40.56 -13.23 -27.58
CA SER A 87 41.82 -13.31 -28.34
C SER A 87 41.62 -12.96 -29.80
N ALA A 88 42.60 -12.26 -30.39
CA ALA A 88 42.68 -12.04 -31.82
C ALA A 88 43.02 -13.34 -32.60
N ASN A 89 43.61 -14.35 -31.95
CA ASN A 89 43.94 -15.63 -32.54
C ASN A 89 43.79 -16.75 -31.48
N GLU A 90 42.59 -17.31 -31.39
CA GLU A 90 42.27 -18.37 -30.42
C GLU A 90 43.01 -19.70 -30.66
N GLN A 91 43.61 -19.87 -31.85
CA GLN A 91 44.41 -21.04 -32.13
C GLN A 91 45.77 -21.03 -31.43
N THR A 92 46.24 -19.83 -31.08
CA THR A 92 47.56 -19.63 -30.44
C THR A 92 47.44 -19.20 -28.98
N ILE A 93 46.51 -18.34 -28.66
CA ILE A 93 46.27 -17.84 -27.31
C ILE A 93 44.76 -17.87 -27.05
N ALA A 94 44.33 -18.58 -26.04
CA ALA A 94 42.92 -18.67 -25.66
C ALA A 94 42.43 -17.32 -25.07
N SER A 95 41.15 -17.01 -25.28
CA SER A 95 40.47 -15.88 -24.60
C SER A 95 40.55 -16.02 -23.10
N SER A 96 40.48 -14.90 -22.38
CA SER A 96 40.50 -14.91 -20.91
C SER A 96 39.27 -15.58 -20.31
N VAL A 97 39.37 -15.99 -19.06
CA VAL A 97 38.17 -16.25 -18.25
C VAL A 97 37.42 -14.94 -17.98
N PHE A 98 36.14 -15.04 -17.65
CA PHE A 98 35.41 -13.88 -17.14
C PHE A 98 35.93 -13.49 -15.74
N ALA A 99 36.33 -12.23 -15.58
CA ALA A 99 36.46 -11.61 -14.29
C ALA A 99 35.05 -11.09 -13.90
N SER A 100 34.70 -11.17 -12.62
CA SER A 100 33.36 -10.77 -12.14
C SER A 100 33.48 -9.87 -10.93
N LYS A 101 32.59 -8.87 -10.82
CA LYS A 101 32.39 -8.03 -9.65
C LYS A 101 30.91 -7.87 -9.36
N GLN A 102 30.58 -7.85 -8.09
CA GLN A 102 29.25 -7.46 -7.66
C GLN A 102 29.19 -5.93 -7.49
N VAL A 103 28.04 -5.36 -7.83
CA VAL A 103 27.71 -3.95 -7.68
C VAL A 103 26.27 -3.86 -7.23
N THR A 104 26.00 -3.07 -6.20
CA THR A 104 24.65 -2.82 -5.68
C THR A 104 24.20 -1.45 -6.13
N ILE A 105 23.01 -1.38 -6.71
CA ILE A 105 22.30 -0.12 -6.92
C ILE A 105 21.62 0.20 -5.60
N GLU A 106 22.03 1.28 -4.97
CA GLU A 106 21.47 1.73 -3.72
C GLU A 106 19.96 2.01 -3.88
N PRO A 107 19.15 1.92 -2.82
CA PRO A 107 17.76 2.34 -2.85
C PRO A 107 17.62 3.75 -3.43
N ARG A 108 16.54 4.00 -4.17
CA ARG A 108 16.26 5.33 -4.70
C ARG A 108 16.06 6.29 -3.52
N LYS A 109 16.81 7.36 -3.48
CA LYS A 109 16.61 8.43 -2.52
C LYS A 109 15.41 9.25 -2.97
N THR A 110 14.28 9.06 -2.28
CA THR A 110 13.06 9.87 -2.49
C THR A 110 13.00 10.97 -1.45
N PRO A 111 12.43 12.15 -1.78
CA PRO A 111 12.17 13.17 -0.76
C PRO A 111 11.24 12.62 0.33
N ALA A 112 11.43 13.10 1.57
CA ALA A 112 10.56 12.74 2.69
C ALA A 112 9.11 13.20 2.48
N TYR A 113 8.89 14.23 1.68
CA TYR A 113 7.57 14.75 1.32
C TYR A 113 7.43 14.84 -0.18
N ARG A 114 6.29 14.38 -0.70
CA ARG A 114 5.93 14.48 -2.11
C ARG A 114 4.44 14.78 -2.23
N GLU A 115 4.07 15.56 -3.25
CA GLU A 115 2.69 15.99 -3.49
C GLU A 115 2.28 15.81 -4.95
N TRP A 116 0.99 15.55 -5.17
CA TRP A 116 0.39 15.42 -6.50
C TRP A 116 -0.94 16.17 -6.54
N TYR A 117 -1.14 16.89 -7.62
CA TYR A 117 -2.37 17.60 -7.93
C TYR A 117 -3.11 16.90 -9.04
N THR A 118 -4.39 16.69 -8.86
CA THR A 118 -5.28 16.19 -9.90
C THR A 118 -6.07 17.35 -10.50
N TYR A 119 -6.21 17.38 -11.81
CA TYR A 119 -7.03 18.39 -12.49
C TYR A 119 -8.53 18.20 -12.22
N SER A 120 -8.93 17.00 -11.87
CA SER A 120 -10.30 16.56 -11.65
C SER A 120 -10.83 16.75 -10.23
N GLN A 121 -10.08 17.36 -9.33
CA GLN A 121 -10.40 17.41 -7.88
C GLN A 121 -10.49 16.03 -7.22
N SER A 122 -9.88 15.01 -7.81
CA SER A 122 -9.81 13.67 -7.22
C SER A 122 -8.87 13.66 -6.02
N ALA A 123 -9.26 12.96 -4.97
CA ALA A 123 -8.46 12.78 -3.78
C ALA A 123 -8.03 11.30 -3.64
N ALA A 124 -6.91 11.07 -2.98
CA ALA A 124 -6.50 9.72 -2.60
C ALA A 124 -7.49 9.11 -1.60
N GLU A 125 -7.63 7.80 -1.66
CA GLU A 125 -8.46 6.99 -0.76
C GLU A 125 -7.62 5.91 -0.04
N ALA A 126 -6.63 5.34 -0.74
CA ALA A 126 -5.83 4.23 -0.23
C ALA A 126 -4.36 4.30 -0.65
N ILE A 127 -3.50 3.73 0.18
CA ILE A 127 -2.10 3.42 -0.11
C ILE A 127 -1.90 1.92 0.03
N SER A 128 -1.11 1.31 -0.87
CA SER A 128 -0.81 -0.13 -0.81
C SER A 128 -0.03 -0.50 0.46
N ASP A 129 -0.12 -1.76 0.88
CA ASP A 129 0.53 -2.25 2.09
C ASP A 129 2.06 -2.07 2.06
N ASN A 130 2.68 -2.29 0.89
CA ASN A 130 4.11 -2.05 0.70
C ASN A 130 4.49 -0.56 0.52
N GLY A 131 3.51 0.34 0.50
CA GLY A 131 3.72 1.77 0.36
C GLY A 131 4.28 2.21 -0.99
N LEU A 132 4.06 1.46 -2.08
CA LEU A 132 4.58 1.80 -3.40
C LEU A 132 3.54 2.38 -4.35
N TRP A 133 2.25 2.28 -3.99
CA TRP A 133 1.14 2.74 -4.81
C TRP A 133 0.10 3.49 -4.00
N VAL A 134 -0.53 4.47 -4.62
CA VAL A 134 -1.69 5.20 -4.08
C VAL A 134 -2.80 5.15 -5.11
N ALA A 135 -4.04 4.97 -4.66
CA ALA A 135 -5.22 5.08 -5.49
C ALA A 135 -6.29 5.94 -4.83
N GLY A 136 -7.21 6.40 -5.65
CA GLY A 136 -8.37 7.17 -5.23
C GLY A 136 -9.22 7.59 -6.40
N GLY A 137 -10.05 8.57 -6.19
CA GLY A 137 -10.86 9.13 -7.26
C GLY A 137 -12.14 9.75 -6.73
N ARG A 138 -12.66 10.70 -7.51
CA ARG A 138 -13.91 11.38 -7.21
C ARG A 138 -14.59 11.83 -8.50
N ASP A 139 -15.91 11.90 -8.48
CA ASP A 139 -16.73 12.45 -9.57
C ASP A 139 -16.46 11.79 -10.94
N GLY A 140 -16.15 10.49 -10.93
CA GLY A 140 -15.89 9.70 -12.15
C GLY A 140 -14.49 9.90 -12.74
N MET A 141 -13.54 10.38 -11.94
CA MET A 141 -12.14 10.41 -12.31
C MET A 141 -11.31 9.67 -11.26
N GLY A 142 -10.82 8.50 -11.63
CA GLY A 142 -9.89 7.71 -10.82
C GLY A 142 -8.46 8.26 -10.93
N MET A 143 -7.67 8.05 -9.88
CA MET A 143 -6.25 8.38 -9.85
C MET A 143 -5.43 7.21 -9.32
N ILE A 144 -4.26 7.01 -9.89
CA ILE A 144 -3.26 6.05 -9.43
C ILE A 144 -1.91 6.74 -9.45
N ILE A 145 -1.16 6.64 -8.36
CA ILE A 145 0.20 7.16 -8.24
C ILE A 145 1.16 6.00 -8.01
N ASN A 146 2.18 5.91 -8.86
CA ASN A 146 3.31 5.03 -8.64
C ASN A 146 4.38 5.79 -7.84
N LEU A 147 4.56 5.46 -6.56
CA LEU A 147 5.51 6.13 -5.69
C LEU A 147 6.99 5.80 -5.99
N VAL A 148 7.26 4.83 -6.85
CA VAL A 148 8.63 4.53 -7.33
C VAL A 148 9.03 5.44 -8.48
N THR A 149 8.11 5.70 -9.42
CA THR A 149 8.36 6.52 -10.61
C THR A 149 7.89 7.96 -10.49
N ASP A 150 7.12 8.30 -9.45
CA ASP A 150 6.39 9.57 -9.25
C ASP A 150 5.32 9.83 -10.32
N GLU A 151 4.89 8.80 -11.05
CA GLU A 151 3.92 8.94 -12.12
C GLU A 151 2.50 8.95 -11.56
N LEU A 152 1.74 9.99 -11.92
CA LEU A 152 0.30 10.10 -11.69
C LEU A 152 -0.43 9.71 -12.98
N THR A 153 -1.31 8.72 -12.87
CA THR A 153 -2.23 8.29 -13.94
C THR A 153 -3.66 8.66 -13.54
N GLU A 154 -4.35 9.43 -14.37
CA GLU A 154 -5.78 9.70 -14.25
C GLU A 154 -6.57 8.74 -15.15
N VAL A 155 -7.64 8.13 -14.62
CA VAL A 155 -8.44 7.11 -15.31
C VAL A 155 -9.89 7.59 -15.40
N GLU A 156 -10.32 7.93 -16.61
CA GLU A 156 -11.68 8.42 -16.86
C GLU A 156 -12.76 7.40 -16.47
N ALA A 157 -13.88 7.90 -15.99
CA ALA A 157 -15.07 7.14 -15.61
C ALA A 157 -14.81 6.11 -14.50
N CYS A 158 -13.76 6.25 -13.69
CA CYS A 158 -13.43 5.37 -12.59
C CYS A 158 -13.40 6.10 -11.24
N GLU A 159 -13.62 5.35 -10.18
CA GLU A 159 -13.30 5.74 -8.79
C GLU A 159 -12.71 4.52 -8.09
N PHE A 160 -11.56 4.68 -7.48
CA PHE A 160 -10.87 3.59 -6.79
C PHE A 160 -10.98 3.74 -5.28
N LYS A 161 -11.05 2.61 -4.58
CA LYS A 161 -11.20 2.51 -3.13
C LYS A 161 -10.04 1.81 -2.44
N ASP A 162 -9.31 0.97 -3.18
CA ASP A 162 -8.18 0.22 -2.66
C ASP A 162 -7.20 -0.13 -3.78
N ILE A 163 -5.96 -0.48 -3.41
CA ILE A 163 -4.89 -0.77 -4.35
C ILE A 163 -3.92 -1.82 -3.80
N THR A 164 -3.48 -2.71 -4.66
CA THR A 164 -2.55 -3.79 -4.32
C THR A 164 -1.09 -3.35 -4.32
N ASP A 165 -0.21 -4.22 -3.83
CA ASP A 165 1.25 -4.06 -3.83
C ASP A 165 1.89 -4.03 -5.23
N ASN A 166 1.14 -4.43 -6.25
CA ASN A 166 1.58 -4.42 -7.65
C ASN A 166 0.80 -3.43 -8.52
N GLY A 167 0.03 -2.53 -7.91
CA GLY A 167 -0.63 -1.40 -8.60
C GLY A 167 -1.98 -1.74 -9.24
N VAL A 168 -2.61 -2.87 -8.89
CA VAL A 168 -3.99 -3.16 -9.30
C VAL A 168 -4.94 -2.39 -8.39
N ALA A 169 -5.68 -1.43 -8.95
CA ALA A 169 -6.66 -0.67 -8.19
C ALA A 169 -8.07 -1.26 -8.35
N VAL A 170 -8.89 -1.16 -7.30
CA VAL A 170 -10.28 -1.64 -7.30
C VAL A 170 -11.24 -0.54 -6.90
N GLY A 171 -12.45 -0.61 -7.46
CA GLY A 171 -13.48 0.38 -7.22
C GLY A 171 -14.69 0.20 -8.13
N CYS A 172 -15.11 1.26 -8.81
CA CYS A 172 -16.17 1.19 -9.81
C CYS A 172 -15.83 1.97 -11.09
N TYR A 173 -16.45 1.51 -12.17
CA TYR A 173 -16.48 2.19 -13.47
C TYR A 173 -17.85 2.86 -13.64
N LYS A 174 -17.91 4.17 -13.73
CA LYS A 174 -19.14 4.94 -13.83
C LYS A 174 -19.66 5.07 -15.28
N GLY A 175 -18.80 5.09 -16.28
CA GLY A 175 -19.19 5.22 -17.68
C GLY A 175 -20.15 6.38 -17.93
N GLU A 176 -21.23 6.10 -18.65
CA GLU A 176 -22.33 7.06 -18.85
C GLU A 176 -23.39 7.02 -17.72
N SER A 177 -23.25 6.09 -16.77
CA SER A 177 -24.16 5.88 -15.63
C SER A 177 -23.66 6.59 -14.39
N ILE A 178 -24.57 7.17 -13.62
CA ILE A 178 -24.29 7.73 -12.29
C ILE A 178 -23.95 6.60 -11.30
N ASP A 179 -24.39 5.37 -11.60
CA ASP A 179 -24.46 4.25 -10.66
C ASP A 179 -23.24 3.41 -10.86
N GLY A 180 -22.16 3.44 -11.03
CA GLY A 180 -20.94 2.66 -11.21
C GLY A 180 -21.09 1.13 -11.17
N GLU A 181 -20.29 0.45 -11.96
CA GLU A 181 -20.14 -1.01 -12.00
C GLU A 181 -18.81 -1.40 -11.35
N ALA A 182 -18.82 -2.41 -10.46
CA ALA A 182 -17.61 -2.93 -9.81
C ALA A 182 -16.52 -3.25 -10.84
N ALA A 183 -15.34 -2.71 -10.65
CA ALA A 183 -14.26 -2.83 -11.62
C ALA A 183 -12.87 -2.85 -10.96
N LEU A 184 -11.92 -3.44 -11.69
CA LEU A 184 -10.48 -3.38 -11.41
C LEU A 184 -9.80 -2.58 -12.53
N TYR A 185 -8.70 -1.92 -12.18
CA TYR A 185 -7.77 -1.38 -13.15
C TYR A 185 -6.47 -2.19 -13.10
N VAL A 186 -6.16 -2.84 -14.21
CA VAL A 186 -5.03 -3.79 -14.34
C VAL A 186 -4.29 -3.50 -15.63
N ASP A 187 -2.98 -3.30 -15.58
CA ASP A 187 -2.12 -3.13 -16.76
C ASP A 187 -2.62 -2.07 -17.76
N GLY A 188 -3.21 -0.98 -17.26
CA GLY A 188 -3.73 0.11 -18.09
C GLY A 188 -5.16 -0.09 -18.61
N GLU A 189 -5.83 -1.17 -18.23
CA GLU A 189 -7.18 -1.49 -18.69
C GLU A 189 -8.18 -1.60 -17.53
N VAL A 190 -9.42 -1.16 -17.78
CA VAL A 190 -10.54 -1.32 -16.85
C VAL A 190 -11.22 -2.66 -17.09
N VAL A 191 -11.25 -3.50 -16.07
CA VAL A 191 -11.88 -4.83 -16.11
C VAL A 191 -13.09 -4.84 -15.18
N LYS A 192 -14.30 -4.92 -15.75
CA LYS A 192 -15.55 -4.99 -14.98
C LYS A 192 -15.79 -6.38 -14.41
N VAL A 193 -16.35 -6.42 -13.20
CA VAL A 193 -16.84 -7.67 -12.59
C VAL A 193 -18.19 -8.04 -13.17
N ASP A 194 -18.33 -9.24 -13.70
CA ASP A 194 -19.62 -9.72 -14.22
C ASP A 194 -20.55 -10.15 -13.07
N LEU A 195 -21.53 -9.32 -12.78
CA LEU A 195 -22.60 -9.56 -11.80
C LEU A 195 -23.96 -9.86 -12.45
N SER A 196 -24.01 -10.07 -13.76
CA SER A 196 -25.26 -10.24 -14.52
C SER A 196 -26.16 -11.40 -14.05
N ASN A 197 -25.58 -12.39 -13.38
CA ASN A 197 -26.32 -13.52 -12.79
C ASN A 197 -26.90 -13.21 -11.40
N LEU A 198 -26.53 -12.09 -10.77
CA LEU A 198 -26.92 -11.73 -9.41
C LEU A 198 -27.86 -10.52 -9.36
N THR A 199 -27.67 -9.57 -10.24
CA THR A 199 -28.45 -8.34 -10.25
C THR A 199 -28.66 -7.83 -11.68
N THR A 200 -29.76 -7.09 -11.87
CA THR A 200 -30.04 -6.33 -13.11
C THR A 200 -29.66 -4.86 -13.00
N THR A 201 -29.15 -4.43 -11.86
CA THR A 201 -28.70 -3.06 -11.65
C THR A 201 -27.23 -2.91 -12.02
N ASN A 202 -26.84 -1.71 -12.43
CA ASN A 202 -25.45 -1.38 -12.70
C ASN A 202 -24.77 -0.72 -11.49
N MET A 203 -25.38 -0.81 -10.29
CA MET A 203 -24.85 -0.19 -9.08
C MET A 203 -24.08 -1.22 -8.25
N SER A 204 -22.78 -1.21 -8.38
CA SER A 204 -21.87 -2.08 -7.63
C SER A 204 -20.50 -1.46 -7.50
N MET A 205 -19.73 -1.87 -6.49
CA MET A 205 -18.40 -1.36 -6.21
C MET A 205 -17.53 -2.44 -5.56
N LEU A 206 -16.27 -2.51 -5.92
CA LEU A 206 -15.24 -3.17 -5.12
C LEU A 206 -14.69 -2.16 -4.11
N THR A 207 -14.52 -2.59 -2.87
CA THR A 207 -14.14 -1.73 -1.73
C THR A 207 -12.86 -2.18 -1.05
N GLY A 208 -12.37 -3.38 -1.36
CA GLY A 208 -11.13 -3.90 -0.83
C GLY A 208 -10.56 -5.01 -1.71
N ILE A 209 -9.24 -5.17 -1.67
CA ILE A 209 -8.52 -6.23 -2.39
C ILE A 209 -7.33 -6.71 -1.56
N THR A 210 -7.01 -8.01 -1.65
CA THR A 210 -5.78 -8.52 -1.01
C THR A 210 -4.52 -7.92 -1.67
N PRO A 211 -3.42 -7.73 -0.93
CA PRO A 211 -2.20 -7.12 -1.46
C PRO A 211 -1.63 -7.83 -2.70
N ASP A 212 -1.84 -9.14 -2.81
CA ASP A 212 -1.41 -9.97 -3.95
C ASP A 212 -2.35 -9.87 -5.17
N GLY A 213 -3.50 -9.16 -5.04
CA GLY A 213 -4.47 -8.96 -6.11
C GLY A 213 -5.32 -10.17 -6.46
N THR A 214 -5.32 -11.24 -5.65
CA THR A 214 -6.02 -12.48 -5.99
C THR A 214 -7.46 -12.55 -5.55
N TYR A 215 -7.85 -11.70 -4.57
CA TYR A 215 -9.18 -11.75 -3.98
C TYR A 215 -9.67 -10.35 -3.61
N ALA A 216 -10.85 -9.98 -4.04
CA ALA A 216 -11.47 -8.69 -3.78
C ALA A 216 -12.84 -8.83 -3.12
N VAL A 217 -13.28 -7.79 -2.46
CA VAL A 217 -14.58 -7.71 -1.80
C VAL A 217 -15.30 -6.43 -2.18
N GLY A 218 -16.63 -6.47 -2.10
CA GLY A 218 -17.43 -5.31 -2.47
C GLY A 218 -18.90 -5.52 -2.20
N TRP A 219 -19.71 -4.72 -2.85
CA TRP A 219 -21.16 -4.79 -2.75
C TRP A 219 -21.84 -4.48 -4.10
N TYR A 220 -23.07 -4.97 -4.26
CA TYR A 220 -23.96 -4.56 -5.33
C TYR A 220 -25.32 -4.20 -4.76
N GLN A 221 -26.09 -3.43 -5.50
CA GLN A 221 -27.45 -3.08 -5.13
C GLN A 221 -28.46 -3.96 -5.85
N GLU A 222 -29.35 -4.57 -5.07
CA GLU A 222 -30.48 -5.31 -5.58
C GLU A 222 -31.75 -4.45 -5.47
N PHE A 223 -32.51 -4.32 -6.55
CA PHE A 223 -33.82 -3.68 -6.51
C PHE A 223 -34.86 -4.76 -6.33
N GLU A 224 -35.53 -4.77 -5.21
CA GLU A 224 -36.82 -5.49 -5.10
C GLU A 224 -37.88 -4.71 -5.86
N ASP A 225 -38.66 -5.40 -6.72
CA ASP A 225 -39.76 -4.84 -7.53
C ASP A 225 -41.02 -4.59 -6.69
N THR A 226 -40.86 -3.98 -5.51
CA THR A 226 -41.96 -3.61 -4.62
C THR A 226 -42.21 -2.10 -4.67
N TYR A 227 -43.49 -1.71 -4.57
CA TYR A 227 -43.92 -0.31 -4.69
C TYR A 227 -43.25 0.67 -3.73
N TYR A 228 -42.70 0.18 -2.62
CA TYR A 228 -41.95 0.97 -1.62
C TYR A 228 -40.44 0.97 -1.80
N SER A 229 -39.86 0.03 -2.53
CA SER A 229 -38.39 -0.17 -2.58
C SER A 229 -37.72 0.42 -3.82
N LYS A 230 -38.46 1.06 -4.72
CA LYS A 230 -37.86 1.70 -5.93
C LYS A 230 -36.87 2.82 -5.65
N THR A 231 -36.75 3.25 -4.39
CA THR A 231 -35.84 4.33 -3.96
C THR A 231 -34.76 3.87 -3.00
N HIS A 232 -34.81 2.62 -2.50
CA HIS A 232 -33.84 2.10 -1.53
C HIS A 232 -33.58 0.61 -1.88
N GLY A 233 -32.74 0.36 -2.86
CA GLY A 233 -32.28 -0.98 -3.17
C GLY A 233 -31.47 -1.56 -2.01
N MET A 234 -31.61 -2.86 -1.77
CA MET A 234 -30.83 -3.55 -0.75
C MET A 234 -29.38 -3.67 -1.21
N ILE A 235 -28.44 -3.29 -0.36
CA ILE A 235 -27.00 -3.49 -0.59
C ILE A 235 -26.65 -4.91 -0.18
N VAL A 236 -26.07 -5.67 -1.11
CA VAL A 236 -25.69 -7.08 -0.92
C VAL A 236 -24.18 -7.20 -1.04
N PRO A 237 -23.50 -7.81 -0.05
CA PRO A 237 -22.07 -8.01 -0.09
C PRO A 237 -21.69 -9.12 -1.06
N PHE A 238 -20.53 -9.00 -1.71
CA PHE A 238 -19.94 -10.08 -2.48
C PHE A 238 -18.43 -10.15 -2.38
N CYS A 239 -17.90 -11.35 -2.59
CA CYS A 239 -16.49 -11.63 -2.71
C CYS A 239 -16.17 -12.01 -4.16
N TYR A 240 -15.00 -11.62 -4.66
CA TYR A 240 -14.56 -11.90 -6.02
C TYR A 240 -13.19 -12.55 -6.04
N ASP A 241 -13.12 -13.82 -6.46
CA ASP A 241 -11.86 -14.49 -6.77
C ASP A 241 -11.39 -14.00 -8.14
N VAL A 242 -10.39 -13.13 -8.14
CA VAL A 242 -9.90 -12.44 -9.34
C VAL A 242 -9.32 -13.43 -10.35
N VAL A 243 -8.60 -14.46 -9.86
CA VAL A 243 -7.95 -15.48 -10.71
C VAL A 243 -8.98 -16.37 -11.39
N LYS A 244 -9.98 -16.83 -10.63
CA LYS A 244 -11.05 -17.72 -11.17
C LYS A 244 -12.18 -16.93 -11.83
N LYS A 245 -12.20 -15.60 -11.70
CA LYS A 245 -13.31 -14.73 -12.13
C LYS A 245 -14.64 -15.19 -11.55
N LYS A 246 -14.66 -15.53 -10.27
CA LYS A 246 -15.82 -16.11 -9.59
C LYS A 246 -16.30 -15.20 -8.48
N VAL A 247 -17.60 -14.90 -8.51
CA VAL A 247 -18.31 -14.20 -7.45
C VAL A 247 -18.90 -15.21 -6.45
N THR A 248 -18.82 -14.88 -5.16
CA THR A 248 -19.41 -15.65 -4.06
C THR A 248 -20.07 -14.68 -3.09
N ILE A 249 -21.25 -15.01 -2.59
CA ILE A 249 -21.91 -14.26 -1.52
C ILE A 249 -21.42 -14.83 -0.19
N PRO A 250 -20.88 -14.02 0.71
CA PRO A 250 -20.39 -14.51 2.00
C PRO A 250 -21.56 -15.03 2.87
N ALA A 251 -21.26 -16.01 3.71
CA ALA A 251 -22.27 -16.67 4.54
C ALA A 251 -22.92 -15.71 5.53
N HIS A 252 -24.24 -15.76 5.62
CA HIS A 252 -25.04 -14.97 6.58
C HIS A 252 -25.47 -15.79 7.79
N ARG A 253 -25.73 -15.11 8.91
CA ARG A 253 -26.39 -15.73 10.06
C ARG A 253 -27.88 -15.96 9.73
N THR A 254 -28.35 -17.17 9.97
CA THR A 254 -29.78 -17.54 9.78
C THR A 254 -30.63 -17.26 11.02
N GLU A 255 -30.00 -17.10 12.19
CA GLU A 255 -30.66 -16.84 13.45
C GLU A 255 -30.23 -15.48 14.01
N GLY A 256 -31.20 -14.65 14.39
CA GLY A 256 -30.95 -13.33 14.98
C GLY A 256 -30.63 -12.22 13.99
N SER A 257 -31.01 -12.38 12.72
CA SER A 257 -30.98 -11.27 11.76
C SER A 257 -31.96 -10.18 12.23
N LEU A 258 -31.44 -8.96 12.35
CA LEU A 258 -32.21 -7.77 12.76
C LEU A 258 -33.12 -7.25 11.63
N GLY A 259 -33.60 -8.13 10.75
CA GLY A 259 -34.45 -7.79 9.61
C GLY A 259 -33.74 -7.85 8.28
N SER A 260 -34.31 -7.27 7.24
CA SER A 260 -33.73 -7.18 5.89
C SER A 260 -32.58 -6.16 5.89
N ASP A 261 -31.41 -6.60 6.29
CA ASP A 261 -30.30 -5.72 6.58
C ASP A 261 -29.41 -5.57 5.36
N ALA A 262 -29.11 -4.34 5.01
CA ALA A 262 -28.07 -4.03 4.01
C ALA A 262 -26.70 -4.33 4.61
N MET A 263 -25.82 -4.92 3.82
CA MET A 263 -24.44 -5.21 4.23
C MET A 263 -23.48 -4.74 3.16
N SER A 264 -22.38 -4.10 3.60
CA SER A 264 -21.26 -3.73 2.75
C SER A 264 -19.97 -4.37 3.27
N LEU A 265 -19.03 -4.67 2.38
CA LEU A 265 -17.69 -5.12 2.75
C LEU A 265 -16.73 -3.96 2.57
N HIS A 266 -15.70 -3.89 3.41
CA HIS A 266 -14.77 -2.75 3.47
C HIS A 266 -13.31 -3.13 3.36
N GLY A 267 -12.93 -4.36 3.71
CA GLY A 267 -11.55 -4.80 3.64
C GLY A 267 -11.44 -6.31 3.67
N VAL A 268 -10.30 -6.80 3.21
CA VAL A 268 -9.97 -8.23 3.19
C VAL A 268 -8.49 -8.44 3.41
N THR A 269 -8.14 -9.40 4.27
CA THR A 269 -6.76 -9.78 4.55
C THR A 269 -6.26 -10.88 3.61
N PRO A 270 -4.92 -11.11 3.50
CA PRO A 270 -4.36 -12.20 2.71
C PRO A 270 -4.86 -13.59 3.10
N ASP A 271 -5.18 -13.82 4.38
CA ASP A 271 -5.78 -15.05 4.89
C ASP A 271 -7.32 -15.08 4.76
N ARG A 272 -7.89 -14.10 4.01
CA ARG A 272 -9.32 -13.99 3.66
C ARG A 272 -10.26 -13.75 4.83
N LYS A 273 -9.81 -13.11 5.89
CA LYS A 273 -10.74 -12.47 6.82
C LYS A 273 -11.37 -11.27 6.14
N ILE A 274 -12.67 -11.10 6.30
CA ILE A 274 -13.43 -10.07 5.58
C ILE A 274 -14.09 -9.16 6.60
N LEU A 275 -13.74 -7.89 6.55
CA LEU A 275 -14.41 -6.85 7.33
C LEU A 275 -15.60 -6.31 6.54
N GLY A 276 -16.73 -6.16 7.23
CA GLY A 276 -17.90 -5.52 6.67
C GLY A 276 -18.69 -4.75 7.72
N CYS A 277 -19.76 -4.13 7.26
CA CYS A 277 -20.71 -3.41 8.07
C CYS A 277 -22.12 -3.93 7.82
N LEU A 278 -22.82 -4.29 8.90
CA LEU A 278 -24.24 -4.59 8.91
C LEU A 278 -25.00 -3.28 9.18
N GLN A 279 -25.80 -2.85 8.24
CA GLN A 279 -26.67 -1.69 8.40
C GLN A 279 -28.09 -2.16 8.73
N THR A 280 -28.54 -1.86 9.94
CA THR A 280 -29.94 -2.00 10.36
C THR A 280 -30.69 -0.69 10.17
N GLN A 281 -31.98 -0.66 10.48
CA GLN A 281 -32.77 0.59 10.44
C GLN A 281 -32.25 1.67 11.42
N GLN A 282 -31.48 1.27 12.43
CA GLN A 282 -31.05 2.16 13.52
C GLN A 282 -29.53 2.19 13.74
N LEU A 283 -28.82 1.15 13.33
CA LEU A 283 -27.44 0.94 13.71
C LEU A 283 -26.61 0.48 12.51
N MET A 284 -25.33 0.88 12.50
CA MET A 284 -24.29 0.33 11.66
C MET A 284 -23.31 -0.40 12.56
N ILE A 285 -23.08 -1.69 12.33
CA ILE A 285 -22.28 -2.54 13.21
C ILE A 285 -21.22 -3.22 12.37
N SER A 286 -19.94 -3.07 12.77
CA SER A 286 -18.86 -3.80 12.13
C SER A 286 -18.96 -5.29 12.43
N VAL A 287 -18.73 -6.08 11.39
CA VAL A 287 -18.78 -7.54 11.42
C VAL A 287 -17.54 -8.13 10.75
N LEU A 288 -17.11 -9.30 11.22
CA LEU A 288 -15.92 -9.97 10.70
C LEU A 288 -16.25 -11.40 10.32
N TRP A 289 -16.02 -11.76 9.06
CA TRP A 289 -15.97 -13.14 8.60
C TRP A 289 -14.56 -13.67 8.75
N GLN A 290 -14.42 -14.90 9.23
CA GLN A 290 -13.14 -15.60 9.23
C GLN A 290 -12.79 -16.15 7.84
N ASP A 291 -13.83 -16.41 7.03
CA ASP A 291 -13.79 -16.77 5.61
C ASP A 291 -15.18 -16.58 4.99
N GLU A 292 -15.31 -16.67 3.66
CA GLU A 292 -16.57 -16.49 2.94
C GLU A 292 -17.65 -17.57 3.21
N TYR A 293 -17.30 -18.66 3.89
CA TYR A 293 -18.21 -19.80 4.14
C TYR A 293 -18.74 -19.86 5.57
N THR A 294 -18.06 -19.20 6.50
CA THR A 294 -18.44 -19.15 7.92
C THR A 294 -19.22 -17.86 8.21
N PRO A 295 -20.37 -17.91 8.89
CA PRO A 295 -21.10 -16.70 9.25
C PRO A 295 -20.25 -15.75 10.11
N TYR A 296 -20.46 -14.45 9.90
CA TYR A 296 -19.73 -13.37 10.57
C TYR A 296 -19.95 -13.34 12.08
N ASP A 297 -18.98 -12.73 12.78
CA ASP A 297 -19.06 -12.32 14.16
C ASP A 297 -19.26 -10.80 14.28
N PHE A 298 -20.06 -10.38 15.26
CA PHE A 298 -20.16 -8.96 15.61
C PHE A 298 -18.88 -8.49 16.31
N LEU A 299 -18.45 -7.28 15.96
CA LEU A 299 -17.27 -6.66 16.56
C LEU A 299 -17.68 -5.58 17.56
N ALA A 300 -17.12 -5.63 18.77
CA ALA A 300 -17.20 -4.61 19.80
C ALA A 300 -18.61 -4.00 19.95
N LEU A 301 -19.60 -4.83 20.23
CA LEU A 301 -20.95 -4.43 20.58
C LEU A 301 -21.16 -4.59 22.09
N GLU A 302 -21.25 -3.46 22.78
CA GLU A 302 -21.63 -3.42 24.20
C GLU A 302 -23.10 -3.01 24.31
N VAL A 303 -23.83 -3.75 25.11
CA VAL A 303 -25.24 -3.50 25.39
C VAL A 303 -25.50 -3.43 26.90
N ASP A 304 -26.50 -2.67 27.31
CA ASP A 304 -26.95 -2.63 28.71
C ASP A 304 -27.77 -3.88 29.09
N GLU A 305 -28.27 -3.88 30.33
CA GLU A 305 -29.07 -5.00 30.87
C GLU A 305 -30.40 -5.18 30.13
N GLU A 306 -30.92 -4.13 29.48
CA GLU A 306 -32.13 -4.14 28.65
C GLU A 306 -31.85 -4.50 27.20
N GLY A 307 -30.56 -4.59 26.76
CA GLY A 307 -30.14 -4.92 25.41
C GLY A 307 -30.00 -3.70 24.49
N TYR A 308 -29.97 -2.47 25.02
CA TYR A 308 -29.71 -1.27 24.24
C TYR A 308 -28.21 -1.07 24.05
N PRO A 309 -27.77 -0.68 22.84
CA PRO A 309 -26.36 -0.40 22.56
C PRO A 309 -25.82 0.73 23.44
N GLN A 310 -24.70 0.49 24.10
CA GLN A 310 -23.94 1.48 24.83
C GLN A 310 -22.71 1.93 24.07
N PHE A 311 -22.07 1.00 23.37
CA PHE A 311 -20.97 1.23 22.46
C PHE A 311 -21.04 0.29 21.26
N ILE A 312 -20.71 0.80 20.09
CA ILE A 312 -20.63 0.02 18.83
C ILE A 312 -19.37 0.44 18.08
N LEU A 313 -18.52 -0.53 17.72
CA LEU A 313 -17.57 -0.33 16.65
C LEU A 313 -18.35 -0.43 15.33
N GLY A 314 -18.61 0.67 14.70
CA GLY A 314 -19.50 0.71 13.54
C GLY A 314 -19.24 1.90 12.66
N ASP A 315 -19.38 1.67 11.42
CA ASP A 315 -19.66 2.53 10.27
C ASP A 315 -19.07 1.93 8.99
N ASN A 316 -19.41 2.57 7.87
CA ASN A 316 -18.91 2.23 6.53
C ASN A 316 -17.44 2.59 6.32
N ASN A 317 -16.76 3.18 7.30
CA ASN A 317 -15.37 3.66 7.21
C ASN A 317 -14.42 2.91 8.16
N ASN A 318 -14.79 1.74 8.68
CA ASN A 318 -13.88 0.92 9.45
C ASN A 318 -13.00 0.09 8.54
N HIS A 319 -11.75 -0.08 8.92
CA HIS A 319 -10.70 -0.77 8.18
C HIS A 319 -10.12 -1.92 8.98
N ILE A 320 -9.43 -2.82 8.32
CA ILE A 320 -8.70 -3.93 8.92
C ILE A 320 -7.23 -3.88 8.48
N THR A 321 -6.29 -4.11 9.41
CA THR A 321 -4.87 -4.17 9.05
C THR A 321 -4.55 -5.39 8.20
N GLN A 322 -3.45 -5.36 7.46
CA GLN A 322 -3.03 -6.42 6.54
C GLN A 322 -3.01 -7.80 7.19
N LEU A 323 -2.42 -7.93 8.37
CA LEU A 323 -2.38 -9.21 9.10
C LEU A 323 -3.70 -9.53 9.84
N GLY A 324 -4.69 -8.64 9.78
CA GLY A 324 -5.95 -8.81 10.49
C GLY A 324 -5.83 -8.71 12.01
N ASN A 325 -4.76 -8.08 12.50
CA ASN A 325 -4.52 -7.92 13.94
C ASN A 325 -5.45 -6.87 14.56
N TYR A 326 -5.76 -5.82 13.80
CA TYR A 326 -6.58 -4.70 14.28
C TYR A 326 -7.71 -4.39 13.30
N VAL A 327 -8.87 -4.04 13.85
CA VAL A 327 -9.96 -3.35 13.15
C VAL A 327 -10.05 -1.95 13.73
N TYR A 328 -10.10 -0.94 12.89
CA TYR A 328 -10.01 0.46 13.31
C TYR A 328 -10.92 1.37 12.49
N GLY A 329 -11.15 2.55 13.03
CA GLY A 329 -12.01 3.58 12.49
C GLY A 329 -12.59 4.41 13.61
N TYR A 330 -13.91 4.40 13.76
CA TYR A 330 -14.53 5.01 14.92
C TYR A 330 -15.59 4.11 15.54
N GLY A 331 -15.74 4.27 16.85
CA GLY A 331 -16.82 3.73 17.63
C GLY A 331 -17.82 4.81 18.01
N ARG A 332 -19.05 4.40 18.28
CA ARG A 332 -20.12 5.28 18.72
C ARG A 332 -20.55 4.93 20.12
N THR A 333 -20.60 5.95 20.97
CA THR A 333 -21.22 5.85 22.31
C THR A 333 -22.65 6.39 22.23
N PHE A 334 -23.56 5.76 22.96
CA PHE A 334 -24.97 6.15 23.00
C PHE A 334 -25.32 6.71 24.39
N MET A 335 -26.02 7.82 24.41
CA MET A 335 -26.52 8.36 25.66
C MET A 335 -27.80 7.60 26.09
N SER A 336 -27.95 7.38 27.37
CA SER A 336 -29.16 6.84 27.96
C SER A 336 -30.40 7.62 27.49
N GLY A 337 -31.34 6.94 26.80
CA GLY A 337 -32.52 7.56 26.22
C GLY A 337 -32.50 7.74 24.71
N GLY A 338 -31.44 7.32 24.00
CA GLY A 338 -31.39 7.25 22.53
C GLY A 338 -31.23 8.60 21.82
N TYR A 339 -30.89 9.65 22.52
CA TYR A 339 -30.65 10.97 21.96
C TYR A 339 -29.20 11.39 22.18
N GLY A 340 -28.43 11.35 21.11
CA GLY A 340 -27.02 11.76 21.05
C GLY A 340 -26.11 10.57 20.89
N GLU A 341 -25.42 10.54 19.79
CA GLU A 341 -24.27 9.65 19.54
C GLU A 341 -23.04 10.52 19.36
N THR A 342 -21.93 10.05 19.88
CA THR A 342 -20.62 10.67 19.68
C THR A 342 -19.71 9.67 19.03
N SER A 343 -19.01 10.10 17.98
CA SER A 343 -18.00 9.26 17.30
C SER A 343 -16.64 9.51 17.91
N HIS A 344 -15.96 8.45 18.29
CA HIS A 344 -14.63 8.48 18.90
C HIS A 344 -13.68 7.59 18.10
N PRO A 345 -12.39 7.96 17.99
CA PRO A 345 -11.40 7.07 17.42
C PRO A 345 -11.37 5.74 18.19
N ALA A 346 -11.39 4.65 17.46
CA ALA A 346 -11.44 3.31 18.05
C ALA A 346 -10.55 2.32 17.30
N VAL A 347 -9.92 1.43 18.06
CA VAL A 347 -9.11 0.31 17.56
C VAL A 347 -9.44 -0.94 18.36
N LEU A 348 -9.79 -2.01 17.69
CA LEU A 348 -10.04 -3.33 18.28
C LEU A 348 -8.91 -4.28 17.94
N ASP A 349 -8.24 -4.84 18.95
CA ASP A 349 -7.36 -6.00 18.75
C ASP A 349 -8.23 -7.24 18.48
N THR A 350 -8.09 -7.84 17.32
CA THR A 350 -8.93 -8.97 16.91
C THR A 350 -8.61 -10.26 17.66
N LYS A 351 -7.42 -10.38 18.25
CA LYS A 351 -6.95 -11.56 19.00
C LYS A 351 -7.35 -11.51 20.47
N THR A 352 -7.03 -10.40 21.14
CA THR A 352 -7.32 -10.22 22.57
C THR A 352 -8.76 -9.79 22.82
N LYS A 353 -9.41 -9.21 21.82
CA LYS A 353 -10.72 -8.54 21.89
C LYS A 353 -10.68 -7.28 22.75
N GLU A 354 -9.50 -6.78 23.06
CA GLU A 354 -9.35 -5.50 23.74
C GLU A 354 -9.68 -4.36 22.80
N LEU A 355 -10.46 -3.43 23.29
CA LEU A 355 -10.92 -2.26 22.57
C LEU A 355 -10.25 -1.01 23.16
N PHE A 356 -9.51 -0.30 22.31
CA PHE A 356 -8.95 1.00 22.60
C PHE A 356 -9.88 2.09 22.05
N VAL A 357 -10.32 3.02 22.89
CA VAL A 357 -11.20 4.15 22.51
C VAL A 357 -10.66 5.42 23.13
N LEU A 358 -10.60 6.49 22.32
CA LEU A 358 -10.28 7.85 22.80
C LEU A 358 -11.57 8.64 22.97
N ASP A 359 -12.22 8.51 24.13
CA ASP A 359 -13.51 9.09 24.46
C ASP A 359 -13.49 10.62 24.63
N ASN A 360 -12.31 11.21 24.78
CA ASN A 360 -12.09 12.65 24.87
C ASN A 360 -11.84 13.34 23.51
N ILE A 361 -11.84 12.58 22.40
CA ILE A 361 -11.63 13.05 21.04
C ILE A 361 -12.87 12.76 20.20
N VAL A 362 -13.24 13.71 19.34
CA VAL A 362 -14.27 13.54 18.31
C VAL A 362 -13.60 13.34 16.96
N GLY A 363 -13.64 12.14 16.42
CA GLY A 363 -12.92 11.86 15.18
C GLY A 363 -12.82 10.39 14.87
N SER A 364 -11.78 10.02 14.13
CA SER A 364 -11.57 8.65 13.67
C SER A 364 -10.10 8.24 13.71
N THR A 365 -9.86 6.95 13.84
CA THR A 365 -8.58 6.32 13.52
C THR A 365 -8.51 6.10 12.02
N THR A 366 -7.51 6.66 11.37
CA THR A 366 -7.38 6.66 9.89
C THR A 366 -6.40 5.61 9.37
N ALA A 367 -5.46 5.19 10.20
CA ALA A 367 -4.57 4.07 9.91
C ALA A 367 -4.11 3.42 11.20
N VAL A 368 -3.79 2.13 11.13
CA VAL A 368 -3.10 1.37 12.19
C VAL A 368 -2.10 0.46 11.54
N THR A 369 -0.88 0.46 12.03
CA THR A 369 0.15 -0.49 11.59
C THR A 369 -0.07 -1.87 12.21
N ASP A 370 0.51 -2.91 11.61
CA ASP A 370 0.40 -4.27 12.15
C ASP A 370 1.05 -4.44 13.54
N ASP A 371 1.92 -3.53 13.94
CA ASP A 371 2.53 -3.49 15.28
C ASP A 371 1.80 -2.58 16.28
N GLY A 372 0.71 -1.92 15.87
CA GLY A 372 -0.22 -1.23 16.76
C GLY A 372 0.03 0.27 16.93
N ILE A 373 0.74 0.91 16.01
CA ILE A 373 0.82 2.37 15.96
C ILE A 373 -0.41 2.89 15.21
N ALA A 374 -1.22 3.69 15.85
CA ALA A 374 -2.44 4.27 15.28
C ALA A 374 -2.26 5.75 14.95
N PHE A 375 -2.81 6.15 13.80
CA PHE A 375 -2.92 7.53 13.33
C PHE A 375 -4.37 7.96 13.47
N ILE A 376 -4.59 9.10 14.12
CA ILE A 376 -5.91 9.54 14.56
C ILE A 376 -6.12 10.98 14.12
N ASN A 377 -7.28 11.25 13.54
CA ASN A 377 -7.73 12.60 13.25
C ASN A 377 -8.77 13.03 14.27
N ASP A 378 -8.48 14.11 14.99
CA ASP A 378 -9.46 14.85 15.80
C ASP A 378 -10.12 15.91 14.91
N THR A 379 -11.43 15.81 14.77
CA THR A 379 -12.27 16.72 13.96
C THR A 379 -13.33 17.36 14.84
N PRO A 380 -12.94 18.24 15.77
CA PRO A 380 -13.92 18.90 16.63
C PRO A 380 -14.86 19.76 15.79
N TYR A 381 -16.14 19.80 16.18
CA TYR A 381 -17.15 20.60 15.52
C TYR A 381 -16.68 22.06 15.35
N TYR A 382 -16.58 22.53 14.09
CA TYR A 382 -16.21 23.91 13.72
C TYR A 382 -14.74 24.32 13.96
N MET A 383 -13.83 23.41 14.12
CA MET A 383 -12.38 23.66 14.21
C MET A 383 -11.60 22.82 13.21
N GLY A 384 -10.40 23.24 12.86
CA GLY A 384 -9.50 22.48 11.97
C GLY A 384 -9.23 21.07 12.49
N THR A 385 -8.84 20.18 11.61
CA THR A 385 -8.48 18.80 11.95
C THR A 385 -7.04 18.76 12.46
N THR A 386 -6.80 18.06 13.56
CA THR A 386 -5.45 17.80 14.11
C THR A 386 -5.20 16.29 14.09
N SER A 387 -4.02 15.88 13.64
CA SER A 387 -3.65 14.47 13.63
C SER A 387 -2.72 14.11 14.79
N PHE A 388 -2.89 12.91 15.32
CA PHE A 388 -2.13 12.36 16.44
C PHE A 388 -1.62 10.96 16.10
N VAL A 389 -0.57 10.55 16.81
CA VAL A 389 -0.02 9.18 16.81
C VAL A 389 -0.13 8.62 18.22
N VAL A 390 -0.51 7.35 18.33
CA VAL A 390 -0.60 6.65 19.61
C VAL A 390 -0.23 5.18 19.44
N ASP A 391 0.47 4.61 20.43
CA ASP A 391 0.66 3.14 20.54
C ASP A 391 -0.54 2.54 21.28
N VAL A 392 -1.38 1.80 20.57
CA VAL A 392 -2.59 1.20 21.15
C VAL A 392 -2.28 0.09 22.16
N LYS A 393 -1.07 -0.48 22.13
CA LYS A 393 -0.63 -1.49 23.11
C LYS A 393 -0.34 -0.92 24.49
N GLU A 394 0.03 0.36 24.55
CA GLU A 394 0.19 1.06 25.82
C GLU A 394 -1.16 1.38 26.46
N GLY A 395 -2.25 1.34 25.69
CA GLY A 395 -3.62 1.42 26.16
C GLY A 395 -4.01 2.75 26.82
N SER A 396 -3.24 3.82 26.59
CA SER A 396 -3.39 5.10 27.29
C SER A 396 -3.45 6.26 26.29
N SER A 397 -4.44 7.14 26.48
CA SER A 397 -4.48 8.44 25.80
C SER A 397 -3.31 9.36 26.20
N GLU A 398 -2.59 9.06 27.28
CA GLU A 398 -1.43 9.84 27.73
C GLU A 398 -0.21 9.63 26.80
N SER A 399 -0.15 8.52 26.05
CA SER A 399 0.89 8.26 25.04
C SER A 399 0.62 8.96 23.70
N MET A 400 -0.48 9.65 23.56
CA MET A 400 -0.86 10.35 22.32
C MET A 400 0.05 11.56 22.07
N VAL A 401 0.65 11.62 20.90
CA VAL A 401 1.55 12.68 20.46
C VAL A 401 1.00 13.33 19.19
N ALA A 402 1.02 14.66 19.10
CA ALA A 402 0.67 15.35 17.84
C ALA A 402 1.57 14.84 16.71
N LEU A 403 0.96 14.55 15.55
CA LEU A 403 1.66 13.95 14.41
C LEU A 403 2.88 14.78 13.99
N GLU A 404 2.74 16.09 13.89
CA GLU A 404 3.83 16.99 13.52
C GLU A 404 5.00 16.91 14.50
N LYS A 405 4.70 16.84 15.80
CA LYS A 405 5.71 16.67 16.85
C LYS A 405 6.40 15.30 16.76
N TRP A 406 5.64 14.25 16.51
CA TRP A 406 6.17 12.90 16.34
C TRP A 406 7.08 12.80 15.11
N LEU A 407 6.67 13.41 13.99
CA LEU A 407 7.50 13.49 12.76
C LEU A 407 8.81 14.20 13.01
N LEU A 408 8.77 15.32 13.78
CA LEU A 408 9.97 16.09 14.09
C LEU A 408 10.90 15.35 15.07
N ASP A 409 10.36 14.87 16.18
CA ASP A 409 11.16 14.31 17.27
C ASP A 409 11.74 12.93 16.93
N GLU A 410 10.94 12.04 16.35
CA GLU A 410 11.33 10.64 16.09
C GLU A 410 11.96 10.47 14.68
N HIS A 411 11.50 11.25 13.70
CA HIS A 411 11.91 11.09 12.31
C HIS A 411 12.70 12.27 11.76
N GLN A 412 12.85 13.36 12.53
CA GLN A 412 13.55 14.61 12.13
C GLN A 412 12.95 15.21 10.84
N ILE A 413 11.65 15.07 10.65
CA ILE A 413 10.88 15.63 9.55
C ILE A 413 10.15 16.85 10.09
N ASP A 414 10.59 18.06 9.69
CA ASP A 414 9.89 19.31 10.02
C ASP A 414 8.86 19.59 8.94
N VAL A 415 7.58 19.44 9.28
CA VAL A 415 6.47 19.69 8.34
C VAL A 415 6.37 21.15 7.92
N ASN A 416 6.93 22.09 8.69
CA ASN A 416 6.96 23.52 8.33
C ASN A 416 7.95 23.81 7.19
N GLU A 417 8.86 22.90 6.89
CA GLU A 417 9.75 22.96 5.71
C GLU A 417 9.03 22.50 4.43
N PHE A 418 7.88 21.83 4.55
CA PHE A 418 7.05 21.48 3.42
C PHE A 418 6.28 22.73 3.01
N GLU A 419 6.80 23.46 2.04
CA GLU A 419 5.98 24.47 1.37
C GLU A 419 5.01 23.72 0.45
N PRO A 420 3.72 23.58 0.83
CA PRO A 420 2.74 23.19 -0.16
C PRO A 420 2.79 24.25 -1.28
N SER A 421 2.94 23.81 -2.52
CA SER A 421 3.04 24.69 -3.68
C SER A 421 1.79 25.58 -3.88
N CYS A 422 0.84 25.51 -2.95
CA CYS A 422 -0.40 26.26 -2.86
C CYS A 422 -0.51 27.01 -1.54
N ASN A 423 0.35 27.97 -1.29
CA ASN A 423 0.25 28.92 -0.16
C ASN A 423 -0.93 29.90 -0.24
N GLU A 424 -1.96 29.64 -1.03
CA GLU A 424 -3.17 30.42 -1.02
C GLU A 424 -4.15 29.75 -0.07
N THR A 425 -4.14 30.21 1.18
CA THR A 425 -5.14 29.86 2.20
C THR A 425 -6.54 30.08 1.65
N ILE A 426 -7.32 29.03 1.62
CA ILE A 426 -8.78 29.17 1.49
C ILE A 426 -9.24 29.72 2.83
N ASP A 427 -9.81 30.91 2.83
CA ASP A 427 -10.38 31.56 4.01
C ASP A 427 -11.73 30.89 4.38
N ASP A 428 -11.67 29.56 4.60
CA ASP A 428 -12.82 28.71 4.93
C ASP A 428 -12.53 28.02 6.28
N PRO A 429 -13.33 28.21 7.31
CA PRO A 429 -13.16 27.55 8.61
C PRO A 429 -13.28 26.01 8.58
N TYR A 430 -13.65 25.45 7.43
CA TYR A 430 -13.71 24.00 7.21
C TYR A 430 -12.49 23.45 6.46
N THR A 431 -11.47 24.28 6.18
CA THR A 431 -10.23 23.81 5.56
C THR A 431 -9.47 22.91 6.51
N LEU A 432 -8.93 21.84 5.94
CA LEU A 432 -8.00 20.95 6.62
C LEU A 432 -6.68 21.71 6.84
N GLU A 433 -6.47 22.19 8.07
CA GLU A 433 -5.21 22.84 8.46
C GLU A 433 -4.25 21.78 9.03
N GLY A 434 -2.98 21.84 8.62
CA GLY A 434 -1.94 20.95 9.11
C GLY A 434 -1.80 19.63 8.33
N VAL A 435 -0.97 18.74 8.85
CA VAL A 435 -0.71 17.42 8.28
C VAL A 435 -1.78 16.44 8.74
N ILE A 436 -2.58 15.95 7.78
CA ILE A 436 -3.71 15.05 8.04
C ILE A 436 -3.44 13.73 7.33
N THR A 437 -3.40 12.65 8.09
CA THR A 437 -3.30 11.31 7.54
C THR A 437 -4.68 10.73 7.22
N ILE A 438 -4.79 10.06 6.08
CA ILE A 438 -5.96 9.25 5.70
C ILE A 438 -5.63 7.77 5.55
N GLY A 439 -4.35 7.42 5.56
CA GLY A 439 -3.87 6.05 5.44
C GLY A 439 -2.37 5.96 5.72
N ALA A 440 -1.88 4.75 5.88
CA ALA A 440 -0.47 4.44 6.00
C ALA A 440 -0.15 3.09 5.35
N SER A 441 1.12 2.88 4.93
CA SER A 441 1.61 1.54 4.59
C SER A 441 1.54 0.61 5.80
N ALA A 442 1.51 -0.70 5.58
CA ALA A 442 1.35 -1.69 6.65
C ALA A 442 2.43 -1.60 7.75
N ASP A 443 3.63 -1.17 7.37
CA ASP A 443 4.76 -0.91 8.29
C ASP A 443 4.76 0.50 8.90
N GLY A 444 3.81 1.36 8.50
CA GLY A 444 3.69 2.74 8.98
C GLY A 444 4.78 3.70 8.47
N ARG A 445 5.65 3.27 7.54
CA ARG A 445 6.79 4.08 7.08
C ARG A 445 6.40 5.11 6.01
N LYS A 446 5.24 4.95 5.39
CA LYS A 446 4.68 5.94 4.47
C LYS A 446 3.28 6.33 4.91
N LEU A 447 3.08 7.61 5.07
CA LEU A 447 1.81 8.19 5.49
C LEU A 447 1.17 8.87 4.29
N LEU A 448 -0.05 8.50 4.00
CA LEU A 448 -0.88 9.11 2.96
C LEU A 448 -1.71 10.23 3.58
N GLY A 449 -1.71 11.38 2.95
CA GLY A 449 -2.54 12.51 3.36
C GLY A 449 -3.20 13.21 2.19
N ILE A 450 -4.21 13.99 2.51
CA ILE A 450 -4.91 14.89 1.58
C ILE A 450 -5.07 16.27 2.21
N THR A 451 -5.09 17.29 1.38
CA THR A 451 -5.47 18.64 1.79
C THR A 451 -6.26 19.31 0.69
N GLN A 452 -7.10 20.25 1.08
CA GLN A 452 -7.86 21.05 0.13
C GLN A 452 -7.13 22.36 -0.14
N THR A 453 -6.93 22.67 -1.41
CA THR A 453 -6.29 23.88 -1.88
C THR A 453 -7.26 24.69 -2.73
N ASN A 454 -6.92 25.95 -3.04
CA ASN A 454 -7.69 26.77 -4.00
C ASN A 454 -7.72 26.19 -5.43
N ARG A 455 -6.87 25.18 -5.74
CA ARG A 455 -6.84 24.44 -7.02
C ARG A 455 -7.61 23.14 -6.96
N GLY A 456 -8.15 22.76 -5.82
CA GLY A 456 -8.81 21.48 -5.57
C GLY A 456 -8.09 20.65 -4.53
N TRP A 457 -8.31 19.32 -4.59
CA TRP A 457 -7.66 18.39 -3.67
C TRP A 457 -6.21 18.12 -4.07
N MET A 458 -5.35 18.08 -3.08
CA MET A 458 -3.96 17.66 -3.20
C MET A 458 -3.76 16.39 -2.39
N THR A 459 -3.12 15.41 -3.00
CA THR A 459 -2.64 14.20 -2.33
C THR A 459 -1.18 14.36 -1.98
N TYR A 460 -0.77 13.98 -0.80
CA TYR A 460 0.65 13.93 -0.42
C TYR A 460 1.02 12.63 0.28
N VAL A 461 2.29 12.29 0.23
CA VAL A 461 2.88 11.17 0.95
C VAL A 461 4.08 11.66 1.74
N ILE A 462 4.12 11.32 3.03
CA ILE A 462 5.29 11.49 3.89
C ILE A 462 5.99 10.13 3.97
N ASP A 463 7.24 10.08 3.52
CA ASP A 463 8.10 8.90 3.57
C ASP A 463 9.08 9.09 4.73
N LEU A 464 8.93 8.31 5.80
CA LEU A 464 9.74 8.41 7.01
C LEU A 464 11.22 8.07 6.78
N ASP A 465 11.51 7.31 5.70
CA ASP A 465 12.86 6.96 5.26
C ASP A 465 13.40 7.92 4.17
N GLY A 466 12.59 8.87 3.75
CA GLY A 466 12.94 9.81 2.69
C GLY A 466 14.08 10.77 3.06
N VAL A 467 14.67 11.36 2.04
CA VAL A 467 15.71 12.40 2.19
C VAL A 467 15.06 13.69 2.69
N LYS A 468 15.50 14.17 3.84
CA LYS A 468 14.89 15.29 4.58
C LYS A 468 15.28 16.66 4.03
N THR A 469 16.44 16.76 3.38
CA THR A 469 16.89 17.93 2.64
C THR A 469 17.39 17.48 1.28
N LEU A 470 16.83 18.03 0.21
CA LEU A 470 17.46 17.95 -1.10
C LEU A 470 18.66 18.91 -1.04
N GLU A 471 19.85 18.41 -0.72
CA GLU A 471 21.07 19.15 -1.06
C GLU A 471 21.11 19.22 -2.60
N GLU A 472 21.10 20.47 -3.13
CA GLU A 472 21.22 20.79 -4.54
C GLU A 472 22.50 20.22 -5.21
#